data_3b3bbbec85f6bee82d6cd1f947ffb262
#
_entry.id   3b3bbbec85f6bee82d6cd1f947ffb262
#
_cell.length_a   1.000
_cell.length_b   1.000
_cell.length_c   1.000
_cell.angle_alpha   90.00
_cell.angle_beta   90.00
_cell.angle_gamma   90.00
#
_symmetry.space_group_name_H-M   'P 1'
#
loop_
_entity.id
_entity.type
_entity.pdbx_description
1 polymer ?
#
loop_
_entity_poly.entity_id
_entity_poly.type
_entity_poly.pdbx_seq_one_letter_code
_entity_poly.pdbx_strand_id
1 'polypeptide(L)'
;MKLSITSVMLPNWDLPQTFEKLSAYGYDGVELRVRDNPEDPDVEPSFWGRHLADVSPANIMDRAAELRAVAERTGIPIIAFAPRASVGDDTEIDHLFKAAHAIDADHPPMIRIGAPRHDRTQPYMPQFDAARAGYAKLVDRARVAGVKILYEIHVGTVAVSCSRAAELLRDLDPDHIGAIFDVPNMIRVGIEDTRMGLELLGPYLAHCHIGNGV
;
A
#
# COMPACT_ATOMS: atom_id res chain seq x y z
N MET A 1 -8.10 15.22 10.27
CA MET A 1 -7.14 14.53 9.38
C MET A 1 -6.32 13.61 10.27
N LYS A 2 -6.10 12.38 9.86
CA LYS A 2 -5.23 11.43 10.58
C LYS A 2 -3.85 11.40 9.92
N LEU A 3 -2.80 11.29 10.74
CA LEU A 3 -1.42 11.22 10.30
C LEU A 3 -0.85 9.84 10.62
N SER A 4 -0.31 9.19 9.61
CA SER A 4 0.40 7.92 9.75
C SER A 4 1.78 8.00 9.09
N ILE A 5 2.64 7.05 9.40
CA ILE A 5 3.92 6.93 8.73
C ILE A 5 4.03 5.56 8.07
N THR A 6 4.68 5.50 6.92
CA THR A 6 5.07 4.21 6.35
C THR A 6 6.34 3.71 7.02
N SER A 7 6.32 2.47 7.51
CA SER A 7 7.50 1.88 8.18
C SER A 7 8.68 1.64 7.23
N VAL A 8 8.48 1.81 5.92
CA VAL A 8 9.56 1.89 4.93
C VAL A 8 10.59 2.97 5.30
N MET A 9 10.16 4.06 5.95
CA MET A 9 11.01 5.16 6.42
C MET A 9 11.80 4.83 7.68
N LEU A 10 11.55 3.69 8.33
CA LEU A 10 12.04 3.34 9.67
C LEU A 10 12.88 2.06 9.68
N PRO A 11 13.89 1.90 8.80
CA PRO A 11 14.62 0.64 8.66
C PRO A 11 15.38 0.23 9.93
N ASN A 12 15.78 1.21 10.76
CA ASN A 12 16.59 1.03 11.96
C ASN A 12 15.78 0.77 13.24
N TRP A 13 14.45 0.64 13.14
CA TRP A 13 13.60 0.33 14.28
C TRP A 13 13.02 -1.06 14.13
N ASP A 14 13.12 -1.85 15.20
CA ASP A 14 12.40 -3.11 15.30
C ASP A 14 10.88 -2.86 15.46
N LEU A 15 10.10 -3.94 15.51
CA LEU A 15 8.65 -3.83 15.58
C LEU A 15 8.17 -3.11 16.85
N PRO A 16 8.58 -3.48 18.08
CA PRO A 16 8.23 -2.75 19.29
C PRO A 16 8.61 -1.27 19.24
N GLN A 17 9.85 -0.96 18.87
CA GLN A 17 10.35 0.42 18.77
C GLN A 17 9.54 1.27 17.78
N THR A 18 9.14 0.68 16.64
CA THR A 18 8.32 1.37 15.66
C THR A 18 7.02 1.84 16.29
N PHE A 19 6.27 0.96 16.92
CA PHE A 19 4.96 1.31 17.47
C PHE A 19 5.04 2.21 18.70
N GLU A 20 5.98 1.97 19.61
CA GLU A 20 6.18 2.77 20.81
C GLU A 20 6.57 4.22 20.48
N LYS A 21 7.48 4.41 19.52
CA LYS A 21 7.88 5.76 19.09
C LYS A 21 6.77 6.47 18.33
N LEU A 22 6.01 5.79 17.47
CA LEU A 22 4.87 6.39 16.78
C LEU A 22 3.81 6.85 17.78
N SER A 23 3.50 6.06 18.79
CA SER A 23 2.62 6.45 19.89
C SER A 23 3.15 7.67 20.62
N ALA A 24 4.43 7.67 21.02
CA ALA A 24 5.06 8.78 21.71
C ALA A 24 5.10 10.08 20.88
N TYR A 25 5.18 9.99 19.56
CA TYR A 25 5.17 11.14 18.65
C TYR A 25 3.76 11.60 18.24
N GLY A 26 2.72 10.89 18.69
CA GLY A 26 1.32 11.27 18.44
C GLY A 26 0.84 10.97 17.03
N TYR A 27 1.37 9.95 16.37
CA TYR A 27 0.81 9.44 15.12
C TYR A 27 -0.49 8.67 15.35
N ASP A 28 -1.36 8.67 14.34
CA ASP A 28 -2.66 8.00 14.36
C ASP A 28 -2.62 6.56 13.79
N GLY A 29 -1.49 6.11 13.26
CA GLY A 29 -1.36 4.77 12.70
C GLY A 29 -0.05 4.54 11.94
N VAL A 30 0.11 3.34 11.41
CA VAL A 30 1.27 2.92 10.62
C VAL A 30 0.83 2.22 9.33
N GLU A 31 1.45 2.58 8.20
CA GLU A 31 1.47 1.75 7.01
C GLU A 31 2.67 0.79 7.13
N LEU A 32 2.39 -0.50 7.27
CA LEU A 32 3.41 -1.51 7.54
C LEU A 32 4.07 -1.99 6.25
N ARG A 33 5.39 -1.87 6.17
CA ARG A 33 6.17 -2.54 5.13
C ARG A 33 6.04 -4.06 5.31
N VAL A 34 5.60 -4.76 4.27
CA VAL A 34 5.49 -6.23 4.23
C VAL A 34 6.30 -6.73 3.06
N ARG A 35 7.60 -6.93 3.26
CA ARG A 35 8.56 -7.30 2.20
C ARG A 35 9.69 -8.13 2.79
N ASP A 36 10.18 -9.08 2.01
CA ASP A 36 11.35 -9.84 2.39
C ASP A 36 12.56 -8.93 2.61
N ASN A 37 13.33 -9.26 3.62
CA ASN A 37 14.65 -8.70 3.82
C ASN A 37 15.66 -9.38 2.86
N PRO A 38 16.81 -8.73 2.56
CA PRO A 38 17.94 -9.42 1.90
C PRO A 38 18.33 -10.70 2.65
N GLU A 39 18.81 -11.69 1.91
CA GLU A 39 19.26 -12.97 2.48
C GLU A 39 20.45 -12.80 3.44
N ASP A 40 21.32 -11.83 3.17
CA ASP A 40 22.47 -11.51 4.02
C ASP A 40 21.99 -10.71 5.25
N PRO A 41 22.09 -11.29 6.47
CA PRO A 41 21.65 -10.63 7.70
C PRO A 41 22.58 -9.49 8.15
N ASP A 42 23.80 -9.41 7.61
CA ASP A 42 24.79 -8.39 7.98
C ASP A 42 24.66 -7.09 7.16
N VAL A 43 23.73 -7.08 6.18
CA VAL A 43 23.42 -5.85 5.42
C VAL A 43 22.85 -4.80 6.36
N GLU A 44 23.47 -3.62 6.38
CA GLU A 44 22.99 -2.49 7.18
C GLU A 44 21.54 -2.11 6.78
N PRO A 45 20.69 -1.78 7.78
CA PRO A 45 19.34 -1.33 7.52
C PRO A 45 19.30 -0.11 6.59
N SER A 46 18.42 -0.14 5.60
CA SER A 46 18.27 0.96 4.65
C SER A 46 16.85 1.04 4.09
N PHE A 47 16.48 2.18 3.56
CA PHE A 47 15.14 2.49 3.05
C PHE A 47 14.59 1.40 2.10
N TRP A 48 15.38 0.95 1.13
CA TRP A 48 14.97 -0.08 0.17
C TRP A 48 15.49 -1.49 0.48
N GLY A 49 16.32 -1.63 1.50
CA GLY A 49 16.98 -2.89 1.86
C GLY A 49 16.39 -3.54 3.10
N ARG A 50 17.30 -3.96 3.99
CA ARG A 50 16.95 -4.64 5.24
C ARG A 50 16.20 -3.72 6.20
N HIS A 51 15.23 -4.26 6.92
CA HIS A 51 14.50 -3.60 8.00
C HIS A 51 14.57 -4.46 9.27
N LEU A 52 14.79 -3.82 10.42
CA LEU A 52 14.84 -4.53 11.71
C LEU A 52 13.48 -5.08 12.14
N ALA A 53 12.38 -4.45 11.71
CA ALA A 53 11.03 -4.94 11.98
C ALA A 53 10.73 -6.31 11.33
N ASP A 54 11.40 -6.62 10.21
CA ASP A 54 11.38 -7.91 9.50
C ASP A 54 9.98 -8.53 9.34
N VAL A 55 9.07 -7.79 8.73
CA VAL A 55 7.74 -8.29 8.36
C VAL A 55 7.70 -8.54 6.86
N SER A 56 7.39 -9.77 6.47
CA SER A 56 7.37 -10.21 5.08
C SER A 56 6.09 -10.98 4.75
N PRO A 57 5.75 -11.18 3.45
CA PRO A 57 4.64 -12.05 3.09
C PRO A 57 4.78 -13.47 3.66
N ALA A 58 6.01 -13.97 3.79
CA ALA A 58 6.27 -15.32 4.30
C ALA A 58 5.99 -15.47 5.80
N ASN A 59 6.23 -14.42 6.61
CA ASN A 59 6.15 -14.52 8.08
C ASN A 59 4.97 -13.76 8.72
N ILE A 60 4.23 -12.94 7.97
CA ILE A 60 3.20 -12.06 8.53
C ILE A 60 2.09 -12.81 9.26
N MET A 61 1.72 -14.00 8.80
CA MET A 61 0.69 -14.82 9.47
C MET A 61 1.17 -15.35 10.81
N ASP A 62 2.40 -15.81 10.89
CA ASP A 62 3.01 -16.31 12.14
C ASP A 62 3.18 -15.18 13.14
N ARG A 63 3.37 -13.95 12.66
CA ARG A 63 3.53 -12.74 13.46
C ARG A 63 2.21 -11.98 13.71
N ALA A 64 1.07 -12.46 13.21
CA ALA A 64 -0.20 -11.73 13.32
C ALA A 64 -0.61 -11.44 14.78
N ALA A 65 -0.41 -12.39 15.68
CA ALA A 65 -0.69 -12.19 17.10
C ALA A 65 0.24 -11.14 17.75
N GLU A 66 1.51 -11.12 17.39
CA GLU A 66 2.48 -10.11 17.84
C GLU A 66 2.11 -8.72 17.31
N LEU A 67 1.78 -8.61 16.02
CA LEU A 67 1.36 -7.36 15.36
C LEU A 67 0.10 -6.79 16.00
N ARG A 68 -0.89 -7.62 16.26
CA ARG A 68 -2.12 -7.23 16.99
C ARG A 68 -1.78 -6.72 18.38
N ALA A 69 -1.04 -7.50 19.16
CA ALA A 69 -0.72 -7.16 20.55
C ALA A 69 0.08 -5.85 20.67
N VAL A 70 1.01 -5.57 19.75
CA VAL A 70 1.76 -4.30 19.77
C VAL A 70 0.87 -3.13 19.37
N ALA A 71 -0.01 -3.30 18.39
CA ALA A 71 -0.96 -2.27 17.97
C ALA A 71 -1.93 -1.90 19.09
N GLU A 72 -2.52 -2.89 19.76
CA GLU A 72 -3.43 -2.71 20.90
C GLU A 72 -2.72 -2.03 22.08
N ARG A 73 -1.52 -2.50 22.46
CA ARG A 73 -0.75 -1.96 23.58
C ARG A 73 -0.39 -0.49 23.39
N THR A 74 -0.05 -0.09 22.18
CA THR A 74 0.43 1.27 21.86
C THR A 74 -0.66 2.22 21.39
N GLY A 75 -1.83 1.69 21.03
CA GLY A 75 -2.92 2.46 20.41
C GLY A 75 -2.63 2.90 18.97
N ILE A 76 -1.64 2.29 18.30
CA ILE A 76 -1.27 2.58 16.93
C ILE A 76 -1.81 1.48 16.00
N PRO A 77 -2.93 1.69 15.30
CA PRO A 77 -3.45 0.71 14.35
C PRO A 77 -2.53 0.56 13.13
N ILE A 78 -2.49 -0.65 12.58
CA ILE A 78 -1.92 -0.90 11.26
C ILE A 78 -2.99 -0.55 10.23
N ILE A 79 -2.82 0.57 9.54
CA ILE A 79 -3.84 1.09 8.61
C ILE A 79 -3.75 0.49 7.21
N ALA A 80 -2.56 0.09 6.81
CA ALA A 80 -2.31 -0.50 5.50
C ALA A 80 -1.05 -1.38 5.49
N PHE A 81 -0.99 -2.32 4.55
CA PHE A 81 0.21 -3.05 4.18
C PHE A 81 0.82 -2.47 2.90
N ALA A 82 2.15 -2.38 2.87
CA ALA A 82 2.95 -1.97 1.72
C ALA A 82 3.83 -3.13 1.20
N PRO A 83 3.23 -4.18 0.61
CA PRO A 83 3.96 -5.29 -0.02
C PRO A 83 4.57 -4.87 -1.36
N ARG A 84 5.16 -5.86 -2.06
CA ARG A 84 5.55 -5.75 -3.48
C ARG A 84 4.52 -6.41 -4.41
N ALA A 85 3.48 -7.02 -3.89
CA ALA A 85 2.45 -7.68 -4.66
C ALA A 85 1.86 -6.77 -5.74
N SER A 86 1.65 -7.31 -6.91
CA SER A 86 1.07 -6.66 -8.08
C SER A 86 -0.15 -7.43 -8.56
N VAL A 87 -0.95 -6.84 -9.42
CA VAL A 87 -2.06 -7.54 -10.07
C VAL A 87 -1.53 -8.78 -10.77
N GLY A 88 -2.07 -9.95 -10.40
CA GLY A 88 -1.65 -11.26 -10.89
C GLY A 88 -0.91 -12.13 -9.86
N ASP A 89 -0.45 -11.55 -8.75
CA ASP A 89 0.19 -12.30 -7.66
C ASP A 89 -0.85 -12.91 -6.70
N ASP A 90 -1.79 -13.65 -7.27
CA ASP A 90 -3.03 -14.08 -6.61
C ASP A 90 -2.81 -14.83 -5.29
N THR A 91 -1.81 -15.69 -5.23
CA THR A 91 -1.50 -16.48 -4.02
C THR A 91 -1.01 -15.60 -2.88
N GLU A 92 -0.10 -14.65 -3.17
CA GLU A 92 0.40 -13.70 -2.17
C GLU A 92 -0.72 -12.78 -1.69
N ILE A 93 -1.55 -12.29 -2.61
CA ILE A 93 -2.68 -11.41 -2.29
C ILE A 93 -3.68 -12.10 -1.37
N ASP A 94 -4.06 -13.35 -1.63
CA ASP A 94 -4.97 -14.10 -0.75
C ASP A 94 -4.36 -14.35 0.64
N HIS A 95 -3.04 -14.54 0.70
CA HIS A 95 -2.33 -14.66 1.97
C HIS A 95 -2.37 -13.34 2.77
N LEU A 96 -2.15 -12.21 2.09
CA LEU A 96 -2.23 -10.88 2.70
C LEU A 96 -3.66 -10.54 3.16
N PHE A 97 -4.71 -10.96 2.44
CA PHE A 97 -6.09 -10.81 2.87
C PHE A 97 -6.36 -11.54 4.20
N LYS A 98 -5.89 -12.78 4.32
CA LYS A 98 -5.99 -13.56 5.56
C LYS A 98 -5.21 -12.91 6.70
N ALA A 99 -4.00 -12.41 6.41
CA ALA A 99 -3.18 -11.74 7.40
C ALA A 99 -3.82 -10.44 7.93
N ALA A 100 -4.47 -9.67 7.05
CA ALA A 100 -5.19 -8.46 7.44
C ALA A 100 -6.27 -8.76 8.49
N HIS A 101 -7.11 -9.76 8.26
CA HIS A 101 -8.12 -10.20 9.22
C HIS A 101 -7.54 -10.84 10.48
N ALA A 102 -6.44 -11.56 10.37
CA ALA A 102 -5.77 -12.15 11.53
C ALA A 102 -5.21 -11.08 12.48
N ILE A 103 -4.84 -9.91 11.93
CA ILE A 103 -4.32 -8.77 12.71
C ILE A 103 -5.45 -7.92 13.29
N ASP A 104 -6.42 -7.53 12.48
CA ASP A 104 -7.60 -6.78 12.91
C ASP A 104 -8.82 -7.26 12.11
N ALA A 105 -9.73 -7.97 12.78
CA ALA A 105 -10.90 -8.56 12.13
C ALA A 105 -12.00 -7.53 11.87
N ASP A 106 -12.10 -6.51 12.71
CA ASP A 106 -13.14 -5.49 12.63
C ASP A 106 -12.77 -4.37 11.65
N HIS A 107 -11.47 -4.05 11.59
CA HIS A 107 -10.91 -3.00 10.72
C HIS A 107 -9.64 -3.51 10.01
N PRO A 108 -9.78 -4.46 9.06
CA PRO A 108 -8.62 -5.03 8.39
C PRO A 108 -7.76 -3.96 7.72
N PRO A 109 -6.42 -4.01 7.87
CA PRO A 109 -5.52 -3.12 7.14
C PRO A 109 -5.81 -3.13 5.64
N MET A 110 -5.83 -1.95 5.03
CA MET A 110 -5.86 -1.85 3.56
C MET A 110 -4.60 -2.46 2.96
N ILE A 111 -4.65 -2.89 1.70
CA ILE A 111 -3.52 -3.58 1.10
C ILE A 111 -3.14 -2.93 -0.22
N ARG A 112 -1.94 -2.35 -0.27
CA ARG A 112 -1.43 -1.77 -1.51
C ARG A 112 -1.08 -2.88 -2.51
N ILE A 113 -1.72 -2.85 -3.68
CA ILE A 113 -1.45 -3.74 -4.80
C ILE A 113 -0.92 -2.90 -5.97
N GLY A 114 0.30 -3.19 -6.39
CA GLY A 114 0.97 -2.45 -7.46
C GLY A 114 0.29 -2.62 -8.82
N ALA A 115 0.30 -1.55 -9.61
CA ALA A 115 -0.09 -1.64 -11.01
C ALA A 115 1.06 -2.22 -11.86
N PRO A 116 0.71 -2.87 -12.99
CA PRO A 116 1.72 -3.27 -13.96
C PRO A 116 2.55 -2.07 -14.45
N ARG A 117 3.83 -2.29 -14.65
CA ARG A 117 4.70 -1.30 -15.28
C ARG A 117 4.33 -1.15 -16.77
N HIS A 118 4.43 0.08 -17.27
CA HIS A 118 4.24 0.33 -18.68
C HIS A 118 5.44 -0.23 -19.48
N ASP A 119 5.19 -1.26 -20.30
CA ASP A 119 6.14 -1.75 -21.29
C ASP A 119 6.07 -0.86 -22.52
N ARG A 120 7.09 -0.02 -22.70
CA ARG A 120 7.17 0.93 -23.82
C ARG A 120 7.36 0.28 -25.18
N THR A 121 7.63 -1.02 -25.25
CA THR A 121 7.78 -1.79 -26.49
C THR A 121 6.43 -2.26 -27.05
N GLN A 122 5.36 -2.15 -26.25
CA GLN A 122 4.02 -2.61 -26.59
C GLN A 122 3.02 -1.44 -26.65
N PRO A 123 1.92 -1.57 -27.41
CA PRO A 123 0.85 -0.59 -27.42
C PRO A 123 0.30 -0.34 -26.01
N TYR A 124 0.03 0.92 -25.68
CA TYR A 124 -0.37 1.32 -24.34
C TYR A 124 -1.78 0.83 -23.95
N MET A 125 -2.79 1.05 -24.81
CA MET A 125 -4.18 0.78 -24.45
C MET A 125 -4.45 -0.69 -24.06
N PRO A 126 -3.93 -1.70 -24.78
CA PRO A 126 -4.08 -3.10 -24.34
C PRO A 126 -3.52 -3.38 -22.94
N GLN A 127 -2.43 -2.72 -22.54
CA GLN A 127 -1.84 -2.86 -21.21
C GLN A 127 -2.73 -2.20 -20.14
N PHE A 128 -3.29 -1.03 -20.44
CA PHE A 128 -4.22 -0.32 -19.57
C PHE A 128 -5.51 -1.13 -19.37
N ASP A 129 -6.09 -1.66 -20.45
CA ASP A 129 -7.31 -2.47 -20.40
C ASP A 129 -7.09 -3.78 -19.63
N ALA A 130 -5.94 -4.42 -19.82
CA ALA A 130 -5.56 -5.60 -19.05
C ALA A 130 -5.41 -5.30 -17.54
N ALA A 131 -4.79 -4.18 -17.18
CA ALA A 131 -4.68 -3.75 -15.80
C ALA A 131 -6.06 -3.46 -15.19
N ARG A 132 -6.94 -2.77 -15.92
CA ARG A 132 -8.33 -2.52 -15.49
C ARG A 132 -9.11 -3.81 -15.24
N ALA A 133 -9.02 -4.75 -16.16
CA ALA A 133 -9.65 -6.07 -16.00
C ALA A 133 -9.07 -6.85 -14.82
N GLY A 134 -7.77 -6.74 -14.56
CA GLY A 134 -7.09 -7.34 -13.42
C GLY A 134 -7.60 -6.76 -12.09
N TYR A 135 -7.68 -5.43 -11.98
CA TYR A 135 -8.23 -4.78 -10.79
C TYR A 135 -9.71 -5.10 -10.58
N ALA A 136 -10.53 -5.20 -11.63
CA ALA A 136 -11.93 -5.60 -11.50
C ALA A 136 -12.07 -6.96 -10.83
N LYS A 137 -11.32 -7.96 -11.29
CA LYS A 137 -11.30 -9.29 -10.66
C LYS A 137 -10.82 -9.24 -9.21
N LEU A 138 -9.81 -8.41 -8.95
CA LEU A 138 -9.25 -8.28 -7.62
C LEU A 138 -10.22 -7.60 -6.64
N VAL A 139 -11.01 -6.62 -7.09
CA VAL A 139 -12.08 -5.98 -6.31
C VAL A 139 -13.16 -6.98 -5.91
N ASP A 140 -13.55 -7.89 -6.81
CA ASP A 140 -14.51 -8.95 -6.46
C ASP A 140 -13.98 -9.87 -5.36
N ARG A 141 -12.69 -10.20 -5.40
CA ARG A 141 -12.03 -11.00 -4.35
C ARG A 141 -11.90 -10.20 -3.04
N ALA A 142 -11.53 -8.93 -3.12
CA ALA A 142 -11.44 -8.03 -1.96
C ALA A 142 -12.79 -7.88 -1.26
N ARG A 143 -13.88 -7.77 -2.04
CA ARG A 143 -15.25 -7.73 -1.51
C ARG A 143 -15.60 -9.01 -0.74
N VAL A 144 -15.30 -10.18 -1.31
CA VAL A 144 -15.54 -11.47 -0.63
C VAL A 144 -14.71 -11.60 0.64
N ALA A 145 -13.48 -11.10 0.60
CA ALA A 145 -12.57 -11.10 1.75
C ALA A 145 -12.88 -9.98 2.78
N GLY A 146 -13.76 -9.02 2.47
CA GLY A 146 -14.06 -7.89 3.37
C GLY A 146 -12.87 -6.95 3.60
N VAL A 147 -11.98 -6.80 2.61
CA VAL A 147 -10.81 -5.92 2.68
C VAL A 147 -10.92 -4.81 1.64
N LYS A 148 -10.09 -3.77 1.79
CA LYS A 148 -9.93 -2.72 0.78
C LYS A 148 -8.51 -2.77 0.21
N ILE A 149 -8.40 -2.83 -1.11
CA ILE A 149 -7.11 -2.72 -1.80
C ILE A 149 -6.82 -1.27 -2.19
N LEU A 150 -5.55 -0.94 -2.31
CA LEU A 150 -5.08 0.39 -2.69
C LEU A 150 -4.25 0.32 -3.96
N TYR A 151 -4.63 1.12 -4.96
CA TYR A 151 -3.83 1.43 -6.11
C TYR A 151 -2.93 2.64 -5.81
N GLU A 152 -1.63 2.51 -5.88
CA GLU A 152 -0.71 3.65 -5.74
C GLU A 152 -0.48 4.30 -7.11
N ILE A 153 -0.74 5.61 -7.23
CA ILE A 153 -0.41 6.37 -8.43
C ILE A 153 1.11 6.55 -8.47
N HIS A 154 1.78 5.75 -9.28
CA HIS A 154 3.24 5.64 -9.27
C HIS A 154 3.84 5.82 -10.66
N VAL A 155 4.97 6.57 -10.72
CA VAL A 155 5.73 6.76 -11.96
C VAL A 155 6.15 5.42 -12.56
N GLY A 156 6.04 5.31 -13.90
CA GLY A 156 6.43 4.11 -14.66
C GLY A 156 5.38 3.00 -14.69
N THR A 157 4.20 3.19 -14.13
CA THR A 157 3.06 2.29 -14.25
C THR A 157 2.16 2.66 -15.44
N VAL A 158 1.12 1.87 -15.69
CA VAL A 158 0.14 2.13 -16.74
C VAL A 158 -0.80 3.30 -16.43
N ALA A 159 -0.89 3.77 -15.18
CA ALA A 159 -1.72 4.90 -14.80
C ALA A 159 -0.97 5.81 -13.81
N VAL A 160 -0.27 6.80 -14.33
CA VAL A 160 0.72 7.61 -13.61
C VAL A 160 0.18 8.95 -13.10
N SER A 161 -1.10 9.27 -13.35
CA SER A 161 -1.75 10.52 -12.95
C SER A 161 -3.12 10.26 -12.34
N CYS A 162 -3.69 11.24 -11.64
CA CYS A 162 -5.02 11.10 -11.06
C CYS A 162 -6.10 10.87 -12.13
N SER A 163 -6.00 11.55 -13.27
CA SER A 163 -6.93 11.34 -14.39
C SER A 163 -6.89 9.90 -14.93
N ARG A 164 -5.69 9.33 -15.07
CA ARG A 164 -5.55 7.93 -15.51
C ARG A 164 -5.94 6.95 -14.43
N ALA A 165 -5.66 7.25 -13.16
CA ALA A 165 -6.13 6.43 -12.03
C ALA A 165 -7.67 6.46 -11.92
N ALA A 166 -8.30 7.63 -12.05
CA ALA A 166 -9.76 7.75 -12.04
C ALA A 166 -10.41 6.96 -13.20
N GLU A 167 -9.77 6.92 -14.37
CA GLU A 167 -10.23 6.10 -15.49
C GLU A 167 -10.02 4.60 -15.24
N LEU A 168 -8.88 4.22 -14.65
CA LEU A 168 -8.58 2.84 -14.29
C LEU A 168 -9.59 2.27 -13.30
N LEU A 169 -9.97 3.08 -12.31
CA LEU A 169 -10.84 2.68 -11.20
C LEU A 169 -12.33 2.90 -11.50
N ARG A 170 -12.67 3.59 -12.59
CA ARG A 170 -14.06 3.88 -12.97
C ARG A 170 -14.93 2.63 -12.97
N ASP A 171 -16.09 2.73 -12.34
CA ASP A 171 -17.09 1.66 -12.20
C ASP A 171 -16.70 0.52 -11.24
N LEU A 172 -15.53 0.59 -10.59
CA LEU A 172 -15.19 -0.32 -9.50
C LEU A 172 -15.78 0.17 -8.18
N ASP A 173 -15.97 -0.75 -7.25
CA ASP A 173 -16.58 -0.44 -5.95
C ASP A 173 -15.57 0.29 -5.03
N PRO A 174 -15.77 1.59 -4.71
CA PRO A 174 -14.84 2.36 -3.90
C PRO A 174 -14.76 1.88 -2.43
N ASP A 175 -15.68 1.03 -1.96
CA ASP A 175 -15.57 0.44 -0.63
C ASP A 175 -14.46 -0.62 -0.58
N HIS A 176 -14.13 -1.23 -1.73
CA HIS A 176 -13.14 -2.31 -1.84
C HIS A 176 -11.88 -1.94 -2.64
N ILE A 177 -11.85 -0.77 -3.28
CA ILE A 177 -10.65 -0.23 -3.91
C ILE A 177 -10.54 1.27 -3.70
N GLY A 178 -9.33 1.75 -3.48
CA GLY A 178 -9.02 3.16 -3.43
C GLY A 178 -7.70 3.49 -4.09
N ALA A 179 -7.42 4.79 -4.25
CA ALA A 179 -6.16 5.29 -4.74
C ALA A 179 -5.31 5.89 -3.60
N ILE A 180 -4.01 5.68 -3.68
CA ILE A 180 -3.03 6.45 -2.94
C ILE A 180 -2.58 7.60 -3.85
N PHE A 181 -2.83 8.84 -3.42
CA PHE A 181 -2.26 10.01 -4.03
C PHE A 181 -0.85 10.21 -3.47
N ASP A 182 0.17 9.94 -4.29
CA ASP A 182 1.57 10.03 -3.90
C ASP A 182 2.21 11.30 -4.45
N VAL A 183 2.41 12.30 -3.59
CA VAL A 183 2.95 13.63 -3.96
C VAL A 183 4.33 13.53 -4.61
N PRO A 184 5.33 12.79 -4.06
CA PRO A 184 6.62 12.60 -4.73
C PRO A 184 6.52 12.05 -6.16
N ASN A 185 5.62 11.10 -6.39
CA ASN A 185 5.40 10.57 -7.75
C ASN A 185 4.73 11.60 -8.66
N MET A 186 3.76 12.37 -8.15
CA MET A 186 3.08 13.42 -8.93
C MET A 186 4.04 14.54 -9.37
N ILE A 187 4.97 14.94 -8.51
CA ILE A 187 6.02 15.90 -8.87
C ILE A 187 6.86 15.39 -10.05
N ARG A 188 7.18 14.11 -10.11
CA ARG A 188 7.96 13.51 -11.19
C ARG A 188 7.21 13.43 -12.52
N VAL A 189 5.89 13.29 -12.48
CA VAL A 189 5.03 13.28 -13.67
C VAL A 189 4.68 14.69 -14.13
N GLY A 190 4.43 15.60 -13.22
CA GLY A 190 4.58 17.05 -13.34
C GLY A 190 3.56 17.83 -14.16
N ILE A 191 2.41 17.29 -14.59
CA ILE A 191 1.53 17.99 -15.55
C ILE A 191 0.10 18.19 -15.05
N GLU A 192 -0.30 17.60 -13.93
CA GLU A 192 -1.66 17.63 -13.44
C GLU A 192 -1.82 18.57 -12.24
N ASP A 193 -2.81 19.44 -12.27
CA ASP A 193 -3.16 20.27 -11.12
C ASP A 193 -3.59 19.41 -9.94
N THR A 194 -2.98 19.62 -8.78
CA THR A 194 -3.18 18.79 -7.59
C THR A 194 -4.64 18.78 -7.13
N ARG A 195 -5.29 19.95 -7.10
CA ARG A 195 -6.68 20.05 -6.64
C ARG A 195 -7.62 19.35 -7.62
N MET A 196 -7.44 19.59 -8.90
CA MET A 196 -8.22 18.93 -9.95
C MET A 196 -8.04 17.41 -9.87
N GLY A 197 -6.80 16.93 -9.68
CA GLY A 197 -6.50 15.50 -9.55
C GLY A 197 -7.20 14.86 -8.35
N LEU A 198 -7.17 15.51 -7.19
CA LEU A 198 -7.87 15.03 -5.99
C LEU A 198 -9.40 15.02 -6.17
N GLU A 199 -9.96 16.05 -6.81
CA GLU A 199 -11.39 16.10 -7.12
C GLU A 199 -11.80 15.01 -8.14
N LEU A 200 -10.96 14.68 -9.12
CA LEU A 200 -11.18 13.58 -10.08
C LEU A 200 -11.20 12.21 -9.40
N LEU A 201 -10.33 11.97 -8.44
CA LEU A 201 -10.31 10.71 -7.69
C LEU A 201 -11.59 10.53 -6.87
N GLY A 202 -12.14 11.62 -6.32
CA GLY A 202 -13.42 11.61 -5.61
C GLY A 202 -13.51 10.49 -4.56
N PRO A 203 -14.48 9.57 -4.66
CA PRO A 203 -14.67 8.50 -3.69
C PRO A 203 -13.52 7.46 -3.66
N TYR A 204 -12.68 7.44 -4.68
CA TYR A 204 -11.51 6.55 -4.72
C TYR A 204 -10.31 7.09 -3.95
N LEU A 205 -10.28 8.37 -3.56
CA LEU A 205 -9.19 8.91 -2.75
C LEU A 205 -9.23 8.29 -1.34
N ALA A 206 -8.39 7.31 -1.09
CA ALA A 206 -8.37 6.56 0.16
C ALA A 206 -7.19 6.90 1.06
N HIS A 207 -6.05 7.26 0.48
CA HIS A 207 -4.81 7.50 1.21
C HIS A 207 -3.93 8.50 0.47
N CYS A 208 -3.05 9.20 1.21
CA CYS A 208 -2.07 10.11 0.62
C CYS A 208 -0.67 9.79 1.16
N HIS A 209 0.29 9.69 0.25
CA HIS A 209 1.71 9.71 0.60
C HIS A 209 2.24 11.14 0.44
N ILE A 210 2.74 11.69 1.52
CA ILE A 210 3.32 13.03 1.57
C ILE A 210 4.80 12.91 1.90
N GLY A 211 5.63 13.47 1.06
CA GLY A 211 7.08 13.45 1.24
C GLY A 211 7.74 14.58 0.46
N ASN A 212 9.05 14.76 0.69
CA ASN A 212 9.84 15.71 -0.09
C ASN A 212 10.11 15.12 -1.48
N GLY A 213 9.67 15.83 -2.52
CA GLY A 213 10.12 15.60 -3.88
C GLY A 213 11.39 16.41 -4.14
N VAL A 214 12.48 15.76 -4.48
CA VAL A 214 13.71 16.36 -5.00
C VAL A 214 13.92 15.88 -6.43
#